data_48105aa7022fa4f16080a4bcb624bc5e
#
_entry.id   48105aa7022fa4f16080a4bcb624bc5e
#
_cell.length_a   1.000
_cell.length_b   1.000
_cell.length_c   1.000
_cell.angle_alpha   90.00
_cell.angle_beta   90.00
_cell.angle_gamma   90.00
#
_symmetry.space_group_name_H-M   'P 1'
#
loop_
_entity.id
_entity.type
_entity.pdbx_description
1 polymer ?
#
loop_
_entity_poly.entity_id
_entity_poly.type
_entity_poly.pdbx_seq_one_letter_code
_entity_poly.pdbx_strand_id
1 'polypeptide(L)'
;MSRSGSPVRLVVALSVAAALAGFLLYVAVSGGTPSIQPSQLKGRSGEVALVGKVTSQPSGDAYATQGLRFRLRDVEGSTSVPVVYRGSVPDLFRVGREVRVEGRLQSGVFVAKPDSLRTKCPSKYTPAKRA
;
A
#
# COMPACT_ATOMS: atom_id res chain seq x y z
N MET A 1 -5.23 -49.72 -4.81
CA MET A 1 -5.68 -49.67 -5.14
C MET A 1 -6.08 -49.36 -5.81
N SER A 2 -6.10 -49.05 -6.14
CA SER A 2 -6.56 -48.61 -6.66
C SER A 2 -7.20 -48.88 -7.21
N ARG A 3 -7.34 -49.25 -7.44
CA ARG A 3 -7.86 -49.55 -7.95
C ARG A 3 -8.69 -49.23 -8.27
N SER A 4 -8.90 -48.94 -8.09
CA SER A 4 -9.97 -48.54 -8.30
C SER A 4 -9.94 -47.38 -8.74
N GLY A 5 -9.10 -46.95 -8.86
CA GLY A 5 -9.07 -45.73 -9.23
C GLY A 5 -9.40 -45.57 -10.58
N SER A 6 -10.41 -45.09 -10.94
CA SER A 6 -10.64 -44.85 -12.28
C SER A 6 -9.80 -43.63 -12.65
N PRO A 7 -9.31 -43.58 -13.82
CA PRO A 7 -8.55 -42.43 -14.28
C PRO A 7 -9.36 -41.15 -14.23
N VAL A 8 -10.67 -41.26 -14.36
CA VAL A 8 -11.53 -40.09 -14.30
C VAL A 8 -11.47 -39.48 -12.91
N ARG A 9 -11.48 -40.32 -11.90
CA ARG A 9 -11.42 -39.83 -10.55
C ARG A 9 -10.11 -39.15 -10.28
N LEU A 10 -9.01 -39.69 -10.79
CA LEU A 10 -7.74 -39.12 -10.62
C LEU A 10 -7.65 -37.78 -11.34
N VAL A 11 -8.17 -37.71 -12.55
CA VAL A 11 -8.14 -36.48 -13.32
C VAL A 11 -8.95 -35.41 -12.63
N VAL A 12 -10.11 -35.75 -12.10
CA VAL A 12 -10.95 -34.79 -11.41
C VAL A 12 -10.23 -34.29 -10.16
N ALA A 13 -9.61 -35.17 -9.41
CA ALA A 13 -8.91 -34.79 -8.20
C ALA A 13 -7.76 -33.85 -8.52
N LEU A 14 -7.00 -34.16 -9.57
CA LEU A 14 -5.87 -33.31 -9.96
C LEU A 14 -6.36 -31.98 -10.48
N SER A 15 -7.47 -31.95 -11.20
CA SER A 15 -8.01 -30.71 -11.71
C SER A 15 -8.48 -29.80 -10.58
N VAL A 16 -9.13 -30.35 -9.59
CA VAL A 16 -9.60 -29.58 -8.46
C VAL A 16 -8.40 -29.03 -7.67
N ALA A 17 -7.39 -29.87 -7.47
CA ALA A 17 -6.19 -29.44 -6.76
C ALA A 17 -5.48 -28.31 -7.51
N ALA A 18 -5.37 -28.43 -8.82
CA ALA A 18 -4.75 -27.41 -9.64
C ALA A 18 -5.53 -26.10 -9.59
N ALA A 19 -6.85 -26.19 -9.65
CA ALA A 19 -7.70 -25.01 -9.58
C ALA A 19 -7.58 -24.31 -8.25
N LEU A 20 -7.54 -25.08 -7.17
CA LEU A 20 -7.39 -24.48 -5.85
C LEU A 20 -6.01 -23.85 -5.67
N ALA A 21 -4.97 -24.52 -6.15
CA ALA A 21 -3.62 -23.97 -6.06
C ALA A 21 -3.51 -22.67 -6.87
N GLY A 22 -4.10 -22.66 -8.06
CA GLY A 22 -4.09 -21.47 -8.88
C GLY A 22 -4.86 -20.32 -8.24
N PHE A 23 -6.00 -20.65 -7.64
CA PHE A 23 -6.80 -19.64 -6.97
C PHE A 23 -6.04 -19.06 -5.78
N LEU A 24 -5.40 -19.91 -4.98
CA LEU A 24 -4.64 -19.44 -3.83
C LEU A 24 -3.46 -18.58 -4.26
N LEU A 25 -2.79 -18.95 -5.34
CA LEU A 25 -1.71 -18.13 -5.85
C LEU A 25 -2.23 -16.78 -6.33
N TYR A 26 -3.35 -16.80 -7.02
CA TYR A 26 -3.93 -15.56 -7.52
C TYR A 26 -4.27 -14.63 -6.36
N VAL A 27 -4.90 -15.15 -5.32
CA VAL A 27 -5.25 -14.34 -4.16
C VAL A 27 -4.00 -13.83 -3.45
N ALA A 28 -2.98 -14.66 -3.32
CA ALA A 28 -1.75 -14.26 -2.64
C ALA A 28 -1.03 -13.15 -3.41
N VAL A 29 -1.03 -13.23 -4.72
CA VAL A 29 -0.35 -12.23 -5.52
C VAL A 29 -1.18 -10.96 -5.64
N SER A 30 -2.49 -11.10 -5.77
CA SER A 30 -3.33 -9.93 -5.90
C SER A 30 -3.75 -9.37 -4.60
N GLY A 31 -3.49 -10.03 -3.52
CA GLY A 31 -3.93 -9.55 -2.23
C GLY A 31 -3.17 -8.33 -1.83
N GLY A 32 -3.77 -7.49 -1.10
CA GLY A 32 -3.12 -6.32 -0.61
C GLY A 32 -3.09 -5.18 -1.59
N THR A 33 -2.90 -4.02 -1.08
CA THR A 33 -2.87 -2.81 -1.86
C THR A 33 -1.45 -2.59 -2.35
N PRO A 34 -1.23 -2.38 -3.63
CA PRO A 34 0.14 -2.17 -4.11
C PRO A 34 0.74 -0.91 -3.52
N SER A 35 2.02 -0.96 -3.19
CA SER A 35 2.74 0.18 -2.67
C SER A 35 3.51 0.84 -3.80
N ILE A 36 3.29 2.11 -3.99
CA ILE A 36 3.96 2.85 -5.06
C ILE A 36 4.44 4.20 -4.56
N GLN A 37 5.28 4.85 -5.32
CA GLN A 37 5.78 6.17 -5.00
C GLN A 37 5.08 7.21 -5.88
N PRO A 38 5.16 8.49 -5.55
CA PRO A 38 4.47 9.54 -6.33
C PRO A 38 4.77 9.49 -7.82
N SER A 39 5.98 9.15 -8.21
CA SER A 39 6.31 9.09 -9.62
C SER A 39 5.56 7.96 -10.32
N GLN A 40 5.06 7.00 -9.59
CA GLN A 40 4.35 5.87 -10.17
C GLN A 40 2.84 6.05 -10.17
N LEU A 41 2.36 7.15 -9.64
CA LEU A 41 0.92 7.38 -9.59
C LEU A 41 0.32 7.69 -10.93
N LYS A 42 1.12 8.27 -11.86
CA LYS A 42 0.60 8.70 -13.09
C LYS A 42 -0.03 7.57 -13.85
N GLY A 43 -1.21 7.71 -14.29
CA GLY A 43 -1.90 6.67 -15.04
C GLY A 43 -2.52 5.59 -14.19
N ARG A 44 -2.33 5.64 -12.88
CA ARG A 44 -2.93 4.63 -12.04
C ARG A 44 -4.31 5.06 -11.62
N SER A 45 -5.24 4.13 -11.66
CA SER A 45 -6.57 4.39 -11.13
C SER A 45 -6.79 3.35 -10.04
N GLY A 46 -7.68 3.62 -9.14
CA GLY A 46 -7.98 2.71 -8.06
C GLY A 46 -7.14 2.97 -6.82
N GLU A 47 -7.37 2.18 -5.82
CA GLU A 47 -6.74 2.40 -4.54
C GLU A 47 -5.34 1.85 -4.51
N VAL A 48 -4.40 2.63 -4.01
CA VAL A 48 -3.02 2.21 -3.88
C VAL A 48 -2.46 2.73 -2.57
N ALA A 49 -1.35 2.19 -2.13
CA ALA A 49 -0.64 2.70 -0.96
C ALA A 49 0.48 3.59 -1.48
N LEU A 50 0.45 4.84 -1.12
CA LEU A 50 1.45 5.79 -1.56
C LEU A 50 2.54 5.90 -0.50
N VAL A 51 3.77 5.69 -0.91
CA VAL A 51 4.91 5.77 0.00
C VAL A 51 5.80 6.92 -0.46
N GLY A 52 6.18 7.76 0.45
CA GLY A 52 7.05 8.87 0.10
C GLY A 52 7.49 9.63 1.33
N LYS A 53 8.26 10.68 1.12
CA LYS A 53 8.71 11.52 2.21
C LYS A 53 7.91 12.80 2.23
N VAL A 54 7.57 13.24 3.43
CA VAL A 54 6.85 14.50 3.60
C VAL A 54 7.80 15.63 3.28
N THR A 55 7.46 16.46 2.29
CA THR A 55 8.37 17.50 1.85
C THR A 55 7.98 18.89 2.26
N SER A 56 6.75 19.10 2.65
CA SER A 56 6.32 20.43 3.03
C SER A 56 5.62 20.39 4.35
N GLN A 57 5.63 21.52 5.04
CA GLN A 57 4.99 21.61 6.31
C GLN A 57 3.51 21.28 6.14
N PRO A 58 2.97 20.35 6.89
CA PRO A 58 1.57 20.04 6.76
C PRO A 58 0.71 21.23 7.16
N SER A 59 -0.40 21.40 6.51
CA SER A 59 -1.31 22.49 6.85
C SER A 59 -2.72 21.94 6.99
N GLY A 60 -3.53 22.60 7.78
CA GLY A 60 -4.91 22.17 8.00
C GLY A 60 -5.03 21.27 9.19
N ASP A 61 -6.22 20.77 9.39
CA ASP A 61 -6.53 19.93 10.56
C ASP A 61 -7.03 18.60 10.06
N ALA A 62 -6.38 17.53 10.46
CA ALA A 62 -6.77 16.19 10.02
C ALA A 62 -8.19 15.81 10.40
N TYR A 63 -8.74 16.47 11.39
CA TYR A 63 -10.11 16.17 11.80
C TYR A 63 -11.13 17.16 11.22
N ALA A 64 -10.68 18.13 10.44
CA ALA A 64 -11.59 19.08 9.81
C ALA A 64 -12.09 18.52 8.49
N THR A 65 -13.15 19.11 7.98
CA THR A 65 -13.71 18.68 6.71
C THR A 65 -12.69 18.76 5.58
N GLN A 66 -11.83 19.75 5.61
CA GLN A 66 -10.86 19.91 4.55
C GLN A 66 -9.67 19.00 4.72
N GLY A 67 -9.46 18.48 5.89
CA GLY A 67 -8.39 17.54 6.14
C GLY A 67 -7.01 18.17 6.25
N LEU A 68 -6.04 17.33 6.56
CA LEU A 68 -4.65 17.73 6.65
C LEU A 68 -4.05 17.66 5.25
N ARG A 69 -3.31 18.69 4.84
CA ARG A 69 -2.71 18.72 3.52
C ARG A 69 -1.22 18.72 3.62
N PHE A 70 -0.57 17.91 2.83
CA PHE A 70 0.88 17.86 2.78
C PHE A 70 1.29 17.28 1.45
N ARG A 71 2.56 17.26 1.16
CA ARG A 71 3.04 16.70 -0.09
C ARG A 71 3.98 15.56 0.20
N LEU A 72 3.88 14.52 -0.62
CA LEU A 72 4.79 13.41 -0.54
C LEU A 72 5.65 13.40 -1.79
N ARG A 73 6.94 13.14 -1.60
CA ARG A 73 7.89 13.08 -2.69
C ARG A 73 8.44 11.67 -2.75
N ASP A 74 8.90 11.25 -3.94
CA ASP A 74 9.59 9.98 -4.07
C ASP A 74 10.68 9.88 -3.06
N VAL A 75 10.86 8.73 -2.48
CA VAL A 75 11.91 8.51 -1.49
C VAL A 75 13.27 8.80 -2.09
N GLU A 76 13.48 8.39 -3.33
CA GLU A 76 14.75 8.63 -3.98
C GLU A 76 14.62 9.50 -5.21
N GLY A 77 13.60 10.23 -5.39
CA GLY A 77 13.39 11.06 -6.57
C GLY A 77 12.89 12.43 -6.19
N SER A 78 12.43 13.16 -7.18
CA SER A 78 11.95 14.52 -6.95
C SER A 78 10.48 14.71 -7.25
N THR A 79 9.81 13.70 -7.75
CA THR A 79 8.39 13.84 -8.07
C THR A 79 7.59 13.88 -6.78
N SER A 80 6.68 14.82 -6.69
CA SER A 80 5.84 14.93 -5.49
C SER A 80 4.38 15.07 -5.88
N VAL A 81 3.50 14.75 -4.94
CA VAL A 81 2.07 14.86 -5.16
C VAL A 81 1.43 15.42 -3.92
N PRO A 82 0.44 16.29 -4.06
CA PRO A 82 -0.27 16.78 -2.88
C PRO A 82 -1.19 15.68 -2.34
N VAL A 83 -1.28 15.60 -1.02
CA VAL A 83 -2.09 14.60 -0.33
C VAL A 83 -3.04 15.29 0.62
N VAL A 84 -4.28 14.81 0.65
CA VAL A 84 -5.26 15.27 1.63
C VAL A 84 -5.59 14.08 2.50
N TYR A 85 -5.46 14.22 3.80
CA TYR A 85 -5.66 13.13 4.74
C TYR A 85 -6.55 13.54 5.88
N ARG A 86 -7.45 12.66 6.29
CA ARG A 86 -8.27 12.88 7.45
C ARG A 86 -8.10 11.71 8.38
N GLY A 87 -8.15 11.96 9.66
CA GLY A 87 -8.08 10.90 10.66
C GLY A 87 -6.87 11.05 11.57
N SER A 88 -6.50 9.97 12.20
CA SER A 88 -5.41 9.98 13.16
C SER A 88 -4.07 10.23 12.52
N VAL A 89 -3.30 11.11 13.11
CA VAL A 89 -1.97 11.43 12.62
C VAL A 89 -0.96 10.85 13.60
N PRO A 90 -0.04 9.99 13.13
CA PRO A 90 0.96 9.41 14.04
C PRO A 90 1.87 10.48 14.63
N ASP A 91 2.34 10.23 15.83
CA ASP A 91 3.22 11.17 16.50
C ASP A 91 4.51 11.42 15.74
N LEU A 92 4.96 10.45 14.97
CA LEU A 92 6.21 10.59 14.24
C LEU A 92 6.05 11.29 12.90
N PHE A 93 4.84 11.73 12.57
CA PHE A 93 4.61 12.38 11.29
C PHE A 93 5.23 13.77 11.28
N ARG A 94 6.18 14.00 10.41
CA ARG A 94 6.82 15.30 10.28
C ARG A 94 7.57 15.37 8.96
N VAL A 95 7.96 16.57 8.58
CA VAL A 95 8.69 16.82 7.34
C VAL A 95 9.97 15.98 7.32
N GLY A 96 10.24 15.37 6.20
CA GLY A 96 11.40 14.53 6.04
C GLY A 96 11.19 13.08 6.43
N ARG A 97 10.04 12.77 7.01
CA ARG A 97 9.77 11.41 7.44
C ARG A 97 9.15 10.62 6.30
N GLU A 98 9.52 9.37 6.16
CA GLU A 98 8.91 8.51 5.17
C GLU A 98 7.59 7.99 5.71
N VAL A 99 6.52 8.12 4.95
CA VAL A 99 5.21 7.70 5.39
C VAL A 99 4.52 6.89 4.31
N ARG A 100 3.51 6.14 4.70
CA ARG A 100 2.71 5.36 3.80
C ARG A 100 1.25 5.70 4.06
N VAL A 101 0.51 6.00 3.01
CA VAL A 101 -0.91 6.28 3.15
C VAL A 101 -1.65 5.56 2.03
N GLU A 102 -2.85 5.13 2.27
CA GLU A 102 -3.65 4.43 1.27
C GLU A 102 -4.76 5.35 0.77
N GLY A 103 -5.08 5.27 -0.49
CA GLY A 103 -6.10 6.10 -1.08
C GLY A 103 -6.01 6.04 -2.58
N ARG A 104 -6.50 7.06 -3.23
CA ARG A 104 -6.47 7.10 -4.68
C ARG A 104 -6.23 8.50 -5.20
N LEU A 105 -5.70 8.60 -6.38
CA LEU A 105 -5.44 9.88 -7.00
C LEU A 105 -6.72 10.39 -7.63
N GLN A 106 -7.12 11.59 -7.30
CA GLN A 106 -8.30 12.21 -7.87
C GLN A 106 -7.96 13.63 -8.27
N SER A 107 -8.06 13.93 -9.53
CA SER A 107 -7.84 15.29 -10.05
C SER A 107 -6.51 15.88 -9.61
N GLY A 108 -5.49 15.07 -9.66
CA GLY A 108 -4.15 15.54 -9.31
C GLY A 108 -3.83 15.56 -7.82
N VAL A 109 -4.77 15.20 -6.97
CA VAL A 109 -4.57 15.18 -5.53
C VAL A 109 -4.79 13.75 -5.04
N PHE A 110 -3.88 13.28 -4.19
CA PHE A 110 -4.05 11.94 -3.64
C PHE A 110 -4.97 12.06 -2.42
N VAL A 111 -6.15 11.49 -2.53
CA VAL A 111 -7.12 11.54 -1.44
C VAL A 111 -6.93 10.28 -0.61
N ALA A 112 -6.42 10.46 0.59
CA ALA A 112 -6.08 9.34 1.45
C ALA A 112 -7.27 8.84 2.23
N LYS A 113 -7.28 7.54 2.48
CA LYS A 113 -8.33 6.97 3.31
C LYS A 113 -8.14 7.41 4.74
N PRO A 114 -9.21 7.62 5.49
CA PRO A 114 -9.09 7.99 6.89
C PRO A 114 -8.32 6.93 7.66
N ASP A 115 -7.47 7.38 8.54
CA ASP A 115 -6.71 6.51 9.45
C ASP A 115 -5.76 5.55 8.75
N SER A 116 -5.39 5.82 7.51
CA SER A 116 -4.47 4.95 6.80
C SER A 116 -3.01 5.42 6.89
N LEU A 117 -2.77 6.59 7.46
CA LEU A 117 -1.43 7.15 7.50
C LEU A 117 -0.54 6.39 8.48
N ARG A 118 0.60 5.96 7.99
CA ARG A 118 1.57 5.27 8.84
C ARG A 118 2.93 5.87 8.58
N THR A 119 3.74 5.99 9.61
CA THR A 119 5.10 6.45 9.43
C THR A 119 6.00 5.25 9.47
N LYS A 120 7.06 5.28 8.64
CA LYS A 120 8.02 4.20 8.68
C LYS A 120 9.03 4.53 9.73
N CYS A 121 9.30 3.57 10.57
CA CYS A 121 10.32 3.74 11.55
C CYS A 121 11.65 3.61 10.90
N PRO A 122 12.59 4.39 11.21
CA PRO A 122 13.91 4.27 10.69
C PRO A 122 14.42 3.03 11.23
N SER A 123 15.00 2.40 10.48
CA SER A 123 15.53 1.24 10.69
C SER A 123 15.94 0.77 11.90
N LYS A 124 15.52 1.11 12.92
CA LYS A 124 15.97 0.73 14.05
C LYS A 124 15.81 -0.64 14.18
N TYR A 125 15.08 -1.24 13.50
CA TYR A 125 15.02 -2.50 13.71
C TYR A 125 16.01 -3.29 13.16
N THR A 126 16.88 -2.86 12.52
CA THR A 126 17.82 -3.63 12.06
C THR A 126 18.47 -4.17 13.14
N PRO A 127 18.06 -4.95 13.62
CA PRO A 127 18.58 -5.46 14.73
C PRO A 127 19.70 -6.09 14.46
N ALA A 128 19.66 -6.40 13.44
CA ALA A 128 20.72 -6.99 13.06
C ALA A 128 21.79 -6.37 13.50
N LYS A 129 21.69 -5.30 13.60
CA LYS A 129 22.66 -4.71 13.82
C LYS A 129 23.03 -4.85 15.06
N ARG A 130 22.55 -5.12 15.69
CA ARG A 130 22.87 -5.13 16.72
C ARG A 130 23.54 -6.05 17.03
N ALA A 131 23.75 -6.35 16.74
CA ALA A 131 24.31 -7.32 17.11
C ALA A 131 25.21 -7.37 17.77
#